data_0cc61e5b2d5d7fe7bf2999011a9f39de
#
_entry.id   0cc61e5b2d5d7fe7bf2999011a9f39de
#
_cell.length_a   1.000
_cell.length_b   1.000
_cell.length_c   1.000
_cell.angle_alpha   90.00
_cell.angle_beta   90.00
_cell.angle_gamma   90.00
#
_symmetry.space_group_name_H-M   'P 1'
#
loop_
_entity.id
_entity.type
_entity.pdbx_description
1 polymer ?
#
loop_
_entity_poly.entity_id
_entity_poly.type
_entity_poly.pdbx_seq_one_letter_code
_entity_poly.pdbx_strand_id
1 'polypeptide(L)'
;MVYELFRAIFFYGTEFNPTDLPLPRSPNEDWALIHEESPKNNPLISQEIIMNLFNHTSTFRTESDLPLTFQYLEKIEDITDETFMLSLEEKNRLIAEKNQSLIAYVQSSCDTPSGKDNADYVVGLK
;
A
#
# COMPACT_ATOMS: atom_id res chain seq x y z
N MET A 1 -23.31 9.35 37.47
CA MET A 1 -22.55 8.44 36.60
C MET A 1 -21.92 9.30 35.54
N VAL A 2 -20.60 9.53 35.62
CA VAL A 2 -19.87 10.35 34.62
C VAL A 2 -19.49 9.39 33.51
N TYR A 3 -20.07 9.56 32.33
CA TYR A 3 -19.62 8.85 31.13
C TYR A 3 -18.35 9.55 30.65
N GLU A 4 -17.21 8.94 30.80
CA GLU A 4 -16.00 9.37 30.08
C GLU A 4 -16.23 9.08 28.60
N LEU A 5 -16.35 10.14 27.82
CA LEU A 5 -16.40 10.05 26.36
C LEU A 5 -15.00 9.73 25.87
N PHE A 6 -14.79 8.51 25.44
CA PHE A 6 -13.60 8.10 24.72
C PHE A 6 -13.64 8.71 23.31
N ARG A 7 -12.56 9.34 22.88
CA ARG A 7 -12.44 9.93 21.54
C ARG A 7 -11.29 9.26 20.80
N ALA A 8 -11.50 8.99 19.52
CA ALA A 8 -10.45 8.58 18.61
C ALA A 8 -10.37 9.57 17.45
N ILE A 9 -9.17 9.99 17.11
CA ILE A 9 -8.89 10.82 15.93
C ILE A 9 -8.09 9.98 14.95
N PHE A 10 -8.56 9.95 13.71
CA PHE A 10 -7.90 9.23 12.63
C PHE A 10 -7.14 10.21 11.75
N PHE A 11 -5.88 9.92 11.52
CA PHE A 11 -5.00 10.65 10.63
C PHE A 11 -4.73 9.84 9.38
N TYR A 12 -4.93 10.45 8.23
CA TYR A 12 -4.57 9.84 6.96
C TYR A 12 -3.10 10.13 6.64
N GLY A 13 -2.30 9.08 6.50
CA GLY A 13 -0.85 9.20 6.47
C GLY A 13 -0.30 10.01 5.29
N THR A 14 -0.93 9.93 4.11
CA THR A 14 -0.50 10.70 2.94
C THR A 14 -0.65 12.21 3.16
N GLU A 15 -1.72 12.62 3.85
CA GLU A 15 -2.02 14.03 4.16
C GLU A 15 -1.51 14.45 5.55
N PHE A 16 -0.83 13.56 6.27
CA PHE A 16 -0.38 13.85 7.63
C PHE A 16 0.62 15.01 7.66
N ASN A 17 0.28 16.01 8.45
CA ASN A 17 1.11 17.18 8.69
C ASN A 17 1.27 17.41 10.20
N PRO A 18 2.50 17.32 10.76
CA PRO A 18 2.72 17.48 12.19
C PRO A 18 2.48 18.90 12.69
N THR A 19 2.33 19.89 11.81
CA THR A 19 1.99 21.27 12.21
C THR A 19 0.49 21.51 12.39
N ASP A 20 -0.34 20.53 12.01
CA ASP A 20 -1.80 20.61 12.05
C ASP A 20 -2.38 19.60 13.05
N LEU A 21 -1.70 19.39 14.15
CA LEU A 21 -2.15 18.48 15.19
C LEU A 21 -3.18 19.17 16.09
N PRO A 22 -4.27 18.47 16.50
CA PRO A 22 -5.29 18.98 17.42
C PRO A 22 -4.76 19.03 18.85
N LEU A 23 -3.94 20.02 19.14
CA LEU A 23 -3.33 20.22 20.46
C LEU A 23 -4.11 21.25 21.31
N PRO A 24 -4.13 21.08 22.66
CA PRO A 24 -3.52 20.01 23.43
C PRO A 24 -4.32 18.70 23.33
N ARG A 25 -3.60 17.56 23.22
CA ARG A 25 -4.21 16.24 23.21
C ARG A 25 -4.87 15.92 24.55
N SER A 26 -6.11 15.46 24.51
CA SER A 26 -6.82 15.00 25.72
C SER A 26 -6.23 13.66 26.22
N PRO A 27 -6.15 13.43 27.54
CA PRO A 27 -5.71 12.13 28.08
C PRO A 27 -6.59 10.93 27.68
N ASN A 28 -7.88 11.19 27.36
CA ASN A 28 -8.86 10.16 26.96
C ASN A 28 -9.07 10.15 25.44
N GLU A 29 -8.04 10.51 24.68
CA GLU A 29 -8.09 10.59 23.23
C GLU A 29 -7.01 9.72 22.61
N ASP A 30 -7.43 8.73 21.83
CA ASP A 30 -6.51 7.93 21.03
C ASP A 30 -6.33 8.53 19.64
N TRP A 31 -5.10 8.46 19.17
CA TRP A 31 -4.75 8.82 17.81
C TRP A 31 -4.42 7.57 17.01
N ALA A 32 -5.04 7.43 15.85
CA ALA A 32 -4.83 6.32 14.95
C ALA A 32 -4.33 6.80 13.59
N LEU A 33 -3.28 6.16 13.10
CA LEU A 33 -2.74 6.41 11.76
C LEU A 33 -3.29 5.36 10.79
N ILE A 34 -3.84 5.82 9.68
CA ILE A 34 -4.21 4.97 8.53
C ILE A 34 -3.35 5.38 7.34
N HIS A 35 -2.56 4.44 6.80
CA HIS A 35 -1.71 4.70 5.66
C HIS A 35 -1.52 3.45 4.81
N GLU A 36 -2.13 3.46 3.63
CA GLU A 36 -2.10 2.34 2.68
C GLU A 36 -0.97 2.45 1.67
N GLU A 37 -0.36 3.62 1.53
CA GLU A 37 0.66 3.84 0.51
C GLU A 37 2.08 3.55 1.01
N SER A 38 3.03 3.58 0.08
CA SER A 38 4.43 3.46 0.41
C SER A 38 4.89 4.61 1.33
N PRO A 39 5.69 4.33 2.38
CA PRO A 39 6.31 5.37 3.21
C PRO A 39 7.13 6.39 2.43
N LYS A 40 7.50 6.06 1.19
CA LYS A 40 8.17 6.98 0.27
C LYS A 40 7.31 8.19 -0.09
N ASN A 41 5.99 8.05 -0.06
CA ASN A 41 5.07 9.14 -0.37
C ASN A 41 4.98 10.17 0.76
N ASN A 42 5.14 9.71 2.01
CA ASN A 42 5.30 10.61 3.15
C ASN A 42 6.41 10.10 4.09
N PRO A 43 7.66 10.53 3.89
CA PRO A 43 8.80 10.07 4.70
C PRO A 43 8.70 10.40 6.19
N LEU A 44 7.85 11.36 6.57
CA LEU A 44 7.66 11.73 7.98
C LEU A 44 7.11 10.56 8.80
N ILE A 45 6.16 9.80 8.24
CA ILE A 45 5.56 8.65 8.93
C ILE A 45 6.52 7.46 9.10
N SER A 46 7.71 7.51 8.53
CA SER A 46 8.78 6.52 8.76
C SER A 46 9.66 6.87 9.95
N GLN A 47 9.48 8.04 10.54
CA GLN A 47 10.26 8.49 11.69
C GLN A 47 9.63 8.02 13.00
N GLU A 48 10.44 7.41 13.85
CA GLU A 48 9.99 6.87 15.14
C GLU A 48 9.29 7.93 16.01
N ILE A 49 9.83 9.16 16.02
CA ILE A 49 9.25 10.28 16.78
C ILE A 49 7.81 10.58 16.33
N ILE A 50 7.51 10.44 15.06
CA ILE A 50 6.17 10.64 14.51
C ILE A 50 5.28 9.44 14.82
N MET A 51 5.80 8.23 14.65
CA MET A 51 5.02 7.02 14.92
C MET A 51 4.62 6.92 16.40
N ASN A 52 5.45 7.40 17.31
CA ASN A 52 5.15 7.44 18.74
C ASN A 52 4.01 8.41 19.13
N LEU A 53 3.51 9.21 18.20
CA LEU A 53 2.32 10.04 18.43
C LEU A 53 1.02 9.21 18.41
N PHE A 54 1.04 8.07 17.75
CA PHE A 54 -0.15 7.26 17.52
C PHE A 54 -0.25 6.11 18.52
N ASN A 55 -1.46 5.88 19.02
CA ASN A 55 -1.80 4.71 19.85
C ASN A 55 -2.04 3.48 18.98
N HIS A 56 -2.58 3.70 17.77
CA HIS A 56 -2.97 2.65 16.85
C HIS A 56 -2.48 2.93 15.44
N THR A 57 -2.16 1.88 14.72
CA THR A 57 -1.70 1.96 13.33
C THR A 57 -2.48 0.99 12.43
N SER A 58 -2.81 1.46 11.23
CA SER A 58 -3.37 0.65 10.16
C SER A 58 -2.57 0.93 8.89
N THR A 59 -1.62 0.06 8.59
CA THR A 59 -0.71 0.22 7.43
C THR A 59 -0.54 -1.12 6.71
N PHE A 60 0.20 -1.12 5.61
CA PHE A 60 0.55 -2.35 4.89
C PHE A 60 1.48 -3.30 5.68
N ARG A 61 2.06 -2.85 6.79
CA ARG A 61 2.93 -3.67 7.62
C ARG A 61 2.13 -4.70 8.41
N THR A 62 2.66 -5.91 8.50
CA THR A 62 2.05 -7.01 9.25
C THR A 62 2.02 -6.76 10.76
N GLU A 63 2.92 -5.89 11.25
CA GLU A 63 3.04 -5.51 12.66
C GLU A 63 2.09 -4.38 13.06
N SER A 64 1.32 -3.82 12.11
CA SER A 64 0.27 -2.85 12.44
C SER A 64 -0.84 -3.47 13.26
N ASP A 65 -1.49 -2.67 14.11
CA ASP A 65 -2.64 -3.14 14.90
C ASP A 65 -3.77 -3.65 13.99
N LEU A 66 -3.96 -2.99 12.85
CA LEU A 66 -4.86 -3.43 11.78
C LEU A 66 -4.12 -3.41 10.44
N PRO A 67 -3.49 -4.50 10.02
CA PRO A 67 -2.82 -4.56 8.73
C PRO A 67 -3.79 -4.32 7.56
N LEU A 68 -3.43 -3.41 6.65
CA LEU A 68 -4.16 -3.17 5.42
C LEU A 68 -3.63 -4.11 4.33
N THR A 69 -4.49 -4.98 3.85
CA THR A 69 -4.19 -5.85 2.71
C THR A 69 -4.85 -5.29 1.46
N PHE A 70 -4.04 -4.88 0.48
CA PHE A 70 -4.57 -4.39 -0.81
C PHE A 70 -5.17 -5.49 -1.67
N GLN A 71 -4.77 -6.72 -1.42
CA GLN A 71 -5.24 -7.89 -2.14
C GLN A 71 -5.76 -8.92 -1.16
N TYR A 72 -6.95 -9.37 -1.40
CA TYR A 72 -7.52 -10.53 -0.72
C TYR A 72 -8.16 -11.44 -1.77
N LEU A 73 -8.18 -12.71 -1.47
CA LEU A 73 -8.87 -13.69 -2.27
C LEU A 73 -10.22 -13.96 -1.62
N GLU A 74 -11.30 -13.77 -2.36
CA GLU A 74 -12.64 -14.02 -1.84
C GLU A 74 -12.86 -15.51 -1.57
N LYS A 75 -12.23 -16.35 -2.39
CA LYS A 75 -12.38 -17.81 -2.32
C LYS A 75 -11.06 -18.49 -2.58
N ILE A 76 -10.90 -19.68 -1.97
CA ILE A 76 -9.72 -20.53 -2.23
C ILE A 76 -9.70 -21.01 -3.69
N GLU A 77 -10.85 -21.14 -4.31
CA GLU A 77 -11.02 -21.55 -5.70
C GLU A 77 -10.35 -20.56 -6.67
N ASP A 78 -10.25 -19.27 -6.30
CA ASP A 78 -9.56 -18.26 -7.12
C ASP A 78 -8.06 -18.57 -7.30
N ILE A 79 -7.47 -19.34 -6.36
CA ILE A 79 -6.08 -19.82 -6.48
C ILE A 79 -6.02 -21.18 -7.16
N THR A 80 -7.03 -22.03 -6.91
CA THR A 80 -7.01 -23.44 -7.33
C THR A 80 -7.71 -23.67 -8.66
N ASP A 81 -8.38 -22.66 -9.21
CA ASP A 81 -9.03 -22.75 -10.52
C ASP A 81 -8.00 -22.81 -11.64
N GLU A 82 -7.93 -23.95 -12.30
CA GLU A 82 -7.03 -24.21 -13.42
C GLU A 82 -7.60 -23.82 -14.78
N THR A 83 -8.81 -23.25 -14.84
CA THR A 83 -9.52 -22.94 -16.11
C THR A 83 -8.67 -22.07 -17.05
N PHE A 84 -7.88 -21.16 -16.50
CA PHE A 84 -7.02 -20.27 -17.27
C PHE A 84 -5.52 -20.58 -17.15
N MET A 85 -5.19 -21.71 -16.52
CA MET A 85 -3.79 -22.12 -16.38
C MET A 85 -3.29 -22.76 -17.68
N LEU A 86 -2.23 -22.20 -18.20
CA LEU A 86 -1.51 -22.79 -19.33
C LEU A 86 -0.29 -23.56 -18.81
N SER A 87 -0.01 -24.72 -19.40
CA SER A 87 1.24 -25.42 -19.13
C SER A 87 2.46 -24.55 -19.48
N LEU A 88 3.61 -24.85 -18.88
CA LEU A 88 4.86 -24.15 -19.20
C LEU A 88 5.21 -24.28 -20.68
N GLU A 89 5.00 -25.46 -21.26
CA GLU A 89 5.25 -25.74 -22.66
C GLU A 89 4.37 -24.87 -23.57
N GLU A 90 3.09 -24.78 -23.27
CA GLU A 90 2.15 -23.95 -24.01
C GLU A 90 2.48 -22.46 -23.89
N LYS A 91 2.85 -21.99 -22.69
CA LYS A 91 3.32 -20.61 -22.51
C LYS A 91 4.55 -20.30 -23.36
N ASN A 92 5.53 -21.19 -23.36
CA ASN A 92 6.76 -21.03 -24.15
C ASN A 92 6.46 -21.04 -25.65
N ARG A 93 5.56 -21.91 -26.11
CA ARG A 93 5.10 -21.97 -27.49
C ARG A 93 4.46 -20.64 -27.92
N LEU A 94 3.53 -20.13 -27.11
CA LEU A 94 2.82 -18.88 -27.39
C LEU A 94 3.76 -17.67 -27.42
N ILE A 95 4.75 -17.62 -26.52
CA ILE A 95 5.76 -16.58 -26.50
C ILE A 95 6.59 -16.60 -27.79
N ALA A 96 7.04 -17.79 -28.22
CA ALA A 96 7.83 -17.95 -29.43
C ALA A 96 7.03 -17.59 -30.70
N GLU A 97 5.79 -18.07 -30.83
CA GLU A 97 4.93 -17.82 -31.97
C GLU A 97 4.51 -16.35 -32.11
N LYS A 98 4.23 -15.68 -30.99
CA LYS A 98 3.74 -14.29 -30.98
C LYS A 98 4.86 -13.26 -30.85
N ASN A 99 6.12 -13.70 -30.75
CA ASN A 99 7.27 -12.84 -30.47
C ASN A 99 7.01 -11.87 -29.29
N GLN A 100 6.39 -12.43 -28.23
CA GLN A 100 6.01 -11.66 -27.05
C GLN A 100 7.18 -11.53 -26.07
N SER A 101 7.17 -10.47 -25.29
CA SER A 101 8.14 -10.26 -24.23
C SER A 101 7.96 -11.29 -23.11
N LEU A 102 9.06 -11.78 -22.55
CA LEU A 102 9.06 -12.69 -21.41
C LEU A 102 8.58 -12.04 -20.10
N ILE A 103 8.61 -10.72 -20.06
CA ILE A 103 8.23 -9.93 -18.89
C ILE A 103 7.14 -8.95 -19.30
N ALA A 104 6.07 -8.92 -18.53
CA ALA A 104 5.05 -7.88 -18.59
C ALA A 104 5.12 -7.03 -17.33
N TYR A 105 5.18 -5.71 -17.52
CA TYR A 105 5.09 -4.73 -16.43
C TYR A 105 3.87 -3.85 -16.67
N VAL A 106 3.00 -3.79 -15.67
CA VAL A 106 1.77 -2.98 -15.72
C VAL A 106 1.78 -2.02 -14.55
N GLN A 107 1.69 -0.74 -14.85
CA GLN A 107 1.64 0.33 -13.84
C GLN A 107 0.58 1.36 -14.22
N SER A 108 -0.22 1.79 -13.25
CA SER A 108 -1.27 2.79 -13.48
C SER A 108 -0.74 4.23 -13.51
N SER A 109 0.40 4.49 -12.85
CA SER A 109 1.04 5.81 -12.83
C SER A 109 2.48 5.71 -13.32
N CYS A 110 2.82 6.47 -14.34
CA CYS A 110 4.15 6.51 -14.92
C CYS A 110 5.01 7.66 -14.35
N ASP A 111 4.40 8.56 -13.60
CA ASP A 111 5.11 9.72 -13.04
C ASP A 111 5.91 9.29 -11.80
N THR A 112 7.19 9.55 -11.81
CA THR A 112 8.02 9.45 -10.63
C THR A 112 8.27 10.84 -10.05
N PRO A 113 8.42 10.97 -8.72
CA PRO A 113 8.80 12.26 -8.10
C PRO A 113 10.08 12.87 -8.65
N SER A 114 10.89 12.10 -9.36
CA SER A 114 12.13 12.52 -10.01
C SER A 114 11.95 12.99 -11.45
N GLY A 115 10.72 13.04 -11.98
CA GLY A 115 10.43 13.47 -13.36
C GLY A 115 11.03 12.55 -14.44
N LYS A 116 11.44 11.34 -14.08
CA LYS A 116 11.81 10.31 -15.05
C LYS A 116 10.61 9.41 -15.25
N ASP A 117 10.04 9.47 -16.43
CA ASP A 117 8.99 8.56 -16.84
C ASP A 117 9.49 7.12 -16.73
N ASN A 118 8.78 6.29 -15.96
CA ASN A 118 9.05 4.85 -15.95
C ASN A 118 8.81 4.18 -17.32
N ALA A 119 8.29 4.94 -18.29
CA ALA A 119 8.15 4.51 -19.68
C ALA A 119 9.49 4.10 -20.31
N ASP A 120 10.62 4.66 -19.86
CA ASP A 120 11.94 4.29 -20.35
C ASP A 120 12.35 2.85 -20.00
N TYR A 121 11.75 2.26 -18.95
CA TYR A 121 11.97 0.86 -18.60
C TYR A 121 11.17 -0.13 -19.46
N VAL A 122 10.06 0.31 -20.04
CA VAL A 122 9.22 -0.55 -20.91
C VAL A 122 9.83 -0.66 -22.32
N VAL A 123 10.58 0.33 -22.77
CA VAL A 123 11.17 0.36 -24.12
C VAL A 123 12.43 -0.51 -24.25
N GLY A 124 13.06 -0.88 -23.14
CA GLY A 124 14.25 -1.74 -23.12
C GLY A 124 13.96 -3.24 -23.25
N LEU A 125 12.70 -3.65 -23.29
CA LEU A 125 12.27 -5.05 -23.39
C LEU A 125 11.89 -5.42 -24.83
N LYS A 126 12.81 -5.19 -25.78
CA LYS A 126 12.72 -5.76 -27.14
C LYS A 126 13.47 -7.07 -27.22
#